data_63000a28136c0ff6e776e39d943a498a
#
_entry.id   63000a28136c0ff6e776e39d943a498a
#
_cell.length_a   1.000
_cell.length_b   1.000
_cell.length_c   1.000
_cell.angle_alpha   90.00
_cell.angle_beta   90.00
_cell.angle_gamma   90.00
#
_symmetry.space_group_name_H-M   'P 1'
#
loop_
_entity.id
_entity.type
_entity.pdbx_description
1 polymer ?
#
loop_
_entity_poly.entity_id
_entity_poly.type
_entity_poly.pdbx_seq_one_letter_code
_entity_poly.pdbx_strand_id
1 'polypeptide(L)'
;MGILSIEEVMPHVKGAELSGVLSVALGQHETLREETGAMIRRYHDPDKEPGMMVKGMSWLRTNVQLAFKDGDATVADLLTDGCGMGIKSLSKYLNQYPAAEEEARHLARRIIGAEEELACRLRPYL
;
A
#
# COMPACT_ATOMS: atom_id res chain seq x y z
N MET A 1 -2.32 4.46 1.79
CA MET A 1 -2.91 3.11 1.83
C MET A 1 -1.97 2.08 2.46
N GLY A 2 -0.80 1.87 1.93
CA GLY A 2 0.10 0.82 2.41
C GLY A 2 0.50 0.92 3.88
N ILE A 3 0.89 2.10 4.35
CA ILE A 3 1.37 2.31 5.72
C ILE A 3 0.28 1.99 6.75
N LEU A 4 -0.90 2.57 6.58
CA LEU A 4 -2.01 2.37 7.52
C LEU A 4 -2.50 0.92 7.51
N SER A 5 -2.48 0.28 6.35
CA SER A 5 -2.84 -1.12 6.22
C SER A 5 -1.88 -2.03 6.99
N ILE A 6 -0.59 -1.78 6.84
CA ILE A 6 0.45 -2.55 7.54
C ILE A 6 0.36 -2.31 9.04
N GLU A 7 0.23 -1.06 9.47
CA GLU A 7 0.10 -0.73 10.90
C GLU A 7 -1.13 -1.36 11.55
N GLU A 8 -2.26 -1.39 10.83
CA GLU A 8 -3.50 -1.99 11.35
C GLU A 8 -3.40 -3.51 11.54
N VAL A 9 -2.67 -4.20 10.68
CA VAL A 9 -2.57 -5.66 10.76
C VAL A 9 -1.40 -6.16 11.60
N MET A 10 -0.39 -5.33 11.87
CA MET A 10 0.79 -5.72 12.65
C MET A 10 0.44 -6.38 14.00
N PRO A 11 -0.53 -5.87 14.80
CA PRO A 11 -0.89 -6.51 16.07
C PRO A 11 -1.46 -7.93 15.92
N HIS A 12 -1.90 -8.31 14.73
CA HIS A 12 -2.49 -9.61 14.44
C HIS A 12 -1.49 -10.63 13.90
N VAL A 13 -0.25 -10.20 13.65
CA VAL A 13 0.83 -11.05 13.17
C VAL A 13 1.41 -11.82 14.35
N LYS A 14 1.48 -13.14 14.22
CA LYS A 14 2.00 -14.04 15.26
C LYS A 14 3.43 -14.48 15.01
N GLY A 15 3.82 -14.63 13.75
CA GLY A 15 5.15 -15.06 13.37
C GLY A 15 6.16 -13.93 13.29
N ALA A 16 7.36 -14.14 13.85
CA ALA A 16 8.44 -13.17 13.81
C ALA A 16 8.92 -12.88 12.37
N GLU A 17 8.87 -13.89 11.51
CA GLU A 17 9.29 -13.76 10.10
C GLU A 17 8.38 -12.81 9.35
N LEU A 18 7.07 -12.99 9.44
CA LEU A 18 6.11 -12.08 8.79
C LEU A 18 6.19 -10.68 9.39
N SER A 19 6.34 -10.57 10.70
CA SER A 19 6.54 -9.28 11.35
C SER A 19 7.76 -8.55 10.80
N GLY A 20 8.87 -9.26 10.55
CA GLY A 20 10.06 -8.72 9.92
C GLY A 20 9.81 -8.23 8.49
N VAL A 21 9.12 -9.02 7.68
CA VAL A 21 8.73 -8.64 6.31
C VAL A 21 7.91 -7.35 6.32
N LEU A 22 6.92 -7.27 7.21
CA LEU A 22 6.06 -6.08 7.30
C LEU A 22 6.79 -4.85 7.82
N SER A 23 7.74 -5.02 8.73
CA SER A 23 8.56 -3.91 9.22
C SER A 23 9.41 -3.29 8.12
N VAL A 24 10.02 -4.12 7.28
CA VAL A 24 10.79 -3.65 6.11
C VAL A 24 9.87 -2.94 5.12
N ALA A 25 8.71 -3.54 4.82
CA ALA A 25 7.74 -2.95 3.91
C ALA A 25 7.22 -1.61 4.44
N LEU A 26 6.98 -1.51 5.73
CA LEU A 26 6.54 -0.26 6.37
C LEU A 26 7.56 0.86 6.17
N GLY A 27 8.84 0.57 6.38
CA GLY A 27 9.91 1.54 6.15
C GLY A 27 9.98 2.02 4.70
N GLN A 28 9.84 1.10 3.74
CA GLN A 28 9.79 1.44 2.31
C GLN A 28 8.59 2.32 1.97
N HIS A 29 7.43 2.00 2.50
CA HIS A 29 6.21 2.77 2.27
C HIS A 29 6.27 4.15 2.93
N GLU A 30 6.89 4.28 4.09
CA GLU A 30 7.10 5.59 4.74
C GLU A 30 7.97 6.50 3.87
N THR A 31 9.05 5.98 3.32
CA THR A 31 9.91 6.72 2.38
C THR A 31 9.13 7.19 1.17
N LEU A 32 8.36 6.30 0.54
CA LEU A 32 7.53 6.63 -0.61
C LEU A 32 6.45 7.64 -0.26
N ARG A 33 5.87 7.55 0.92
CA ARG A 33 4.89 8.52 1.41
C ARG A 33 5.49 9.91 1.56
N GLU A 34 6.69 10.02 2.08
CA GLU A 34 7.38 11.30 2.21
C GLU A 34 7.66 11.92 0.85
N GLU A 35 8.14 11.14 -0.10
CA GLU A 35 8.38 11.60 -1.47
C GLU A 35 7.08 12.03 -2.16
N THR A 36 6.01 11.26 -1.98
CA THR A 36 4.68 11.59 -2.50
C THR A 36 4.16 12.89 -1.91
N GLY A 37 4.27 13.05 -0.59
CA GLY A 37 3.87 14.27 0.11
C GLY A 37 4.65 15.50 -0.36
N ALA A 38 5.95 15.36 -0.56
CA ALA A 38 6.78 16.44 -1.09
C ALA A 38 6.37 16.85 -2.51
N MET A 39 6.07 15.87 -3.36
CA MET A 39 5.61 16.11 -4.72
C MET A 39 4.24 16.79 -4.74
N ILE A 40 3.29 16.34 -3.94
CA ILE A 40 1.97 16.94 -3.82
C ILE A 40 2.07 18.40 -3.36
N ARG A 41 2.91 18.70 -2.40
CA ARG A 41 3.15 20.07 -1.93
C ARG A 41 3.70 20.96 -3.04
N ARG A 42 4.55 20.43 -3.92
CA ARG A 42 5.07 21.19 -5.07
C ARG A 42 4.01 21.50 -6.11
N TYR A 43 3.07 20.59 -6.34
CA TYR A 43 2.04 20.74 -7.37
C TYR A 43 0.76 21.40 -6.87
N HIS A 44 0.58 21.53 -5.58
CA HIS A 44 -0.49 22.30 -4.94
C HIS A 44 -1.90 22.00 -5.46
N ASP A 45 -2.34 20.76 -5.33
CA ASP A 45 -3.73 20.40 -5.64
C ASP A 45 -4.39 19.78 -4.40
N PRO A 46 -4.95 20.63 -3.50
CA PRO A 46 -5.55 20.14 -2.25
C PRO A 46 -6.83 19.32 -2.46
N ASP A 47 -7.44 19.41 -3.65
CA ASP A 47 -8.73 18.77 -3.90
C ASP A 47 -8.63 17.29 -4.30
N LYS A 48 -7.45 16.80 -4.66
CA LYS A 48 -7.27 15.43 -5.15
C LYS A 48 -6.84 14.42 -4.09
N GLU A 49 -6.43 14.87 -2.92
CA GLU A 49 -5.78 14.01 -1.94
C GLU A 49 -6.67 13.13 -1.07
N PRO A 50 -7.80 13.60 -0.51
CA PRO A 50 -8.43 12.85 0.57
C PRO A 50 -9.28 11.66 0.13
N GLY A 51 -9.78 11.64 -1.10
CA GLY A 51 -10.83 10.71 -1.50
C GLY A 51 -10.38 9.26 -1.62
N MET A 52 -9.22 9.00 -2.24
CA MET A 52 -8.73 7.63 -2.46
C MET A 52 -8.11 7.01 -1.21
N MET A 53 -7.45 7.81 -0.39
CA MET A 53 -6.84 7.32 0.86
C MET A 53 -7.92 6.94 1.89
N VAL A 54 -8.96 7.76 2.02
CA VAL A 54 -10.07 7.50 2.94
C VAL A 54 -10.85 6.25 2.54
N LYS A 55 -11.10 6.05 1.24
CA LYS A 55 -11.79 4.85 0.75
C LYS A 55 -10.96 3.57 0.98
N GLY A 56 -9.65 3.63 0.79
CA GLY A 56 -8.76 2.52 1.04
C GLY A 56 -8.72 2.11 2.50
N MET A 57 -8.65 3.09 3.40
CA MET A 57 -8.67 2.86 4.84
C MET A 57 -9.99 2.24 5.31
N SER A 58 -11.13 2.76 4.82
CA SER A 58 -12.44 2.25 5.17
C SER A 58 -12.62 0.80 4.72
N TRP A 59 -12.15 0.47 3.51
CA TRP A 59 -12.19 -0.89 2.99
C TRP A 59 -11.38 -1.84 3.86
N LEU A 60 -10.16 -1.45 4.21
CA LEU A 60 -9.28 -2.31 5.02
C LEU A 60 -9.86 -2.55 6.42
N ARG A 61 -10.34 -1.50 7.09
CA ARG A 61 -10.98 -1.64 8.41
C ARG A 61 -12.14 -2.61 8.37
N THR A 62 -13.01 -2.48 7.38
CA THR A 62 -14.16 -3.36 7.23
C THR A 62 -13.70 -4.80 7.02
N ASN A 63 -12.72 -5.03 6.16
CA ASN A 63 -12.22 -6.37 5.88
C ASN A 63 -11.48 -6.99 7.07
N VAL A 64 -10.69 -6.20 7.80
CA VAL A 64 -10.03 -6.67 9.02
C VAL A 64 -11.06 -7.05 10.07
N GLN A 65 -12.11 -6.27 10.26
CA GLN A 65 -13.18 -6.58 11.21
C GLN A 65 -13.95 -7.84 10.83
N LEU A 66 -14.24 -8.03 9.54
CA LEU A 66 -14.97 -9.20 9.05
C LEU A 66 -14.12 -10.47 9.03
N ALA A 67 -12.83 -10.33 8.77
CA ALA A 67 -11.89 -11.44 8.66
C ALA A 67 -11.15 -11.72 9.97
N PHE A 68 -11.63 -11.22 11.10
CA PHE A 68 -10.94 -11.30 12.37
C PHE A 68 -10.89 -12.72 12.92
N LYS A 69 -10.29 -13.58 12.15
CA LYS A 69 -9.87 -14.93 12.58
C LYS A 69 -8.36 -14.97 12.48
N ASP A 70 -7.72 -14.24 13.32
CA ASP A 70 -6.33 -14.32 13.62
C ASP A 70 -5.42 -15.19 12.78
N GLY A 71 -4.32 -14.67 12.42
CA GLY A 71 -3.19 -15.43 11.94
C GLY A 71 -2.51 -14.80 10.75
N ASP A 72 -1.31 -15.27 10.55
CA ASP A 72 -0.43 -14.77 9.49
C ASP A 72 -1.05 -14.95 8.12
N ALA A 73 -1.77 -16.06 7.90
CA ALA A 73 -2.45 -16.30 6.62
C ALA A 73 -3.52 -15.25 6.31
N THR A 74 -4.31 -14.86 7.30
CA THR A 74 -5.33 -13.82 7.12
C THR A 74 -4.70 -12.46 6.84
N VAL A 75 -3.65 -12.12 7.58
CA VAL A 75 -2.89 -10.88 7.36
C VAL A 75 -2.29 -10.87 5.96
N ALA A 76 -1.65 -11.95 5.54
CA ALA A 76 -1.04 -12.08 4.22
C ALA A 76 -2.09 -11.95 3.11
N ASP A 77 -3.24 -12.55 3.28
CA ASP A 77 -4.34 -12.49 2.31
C ASP A 77 -4.85 -11.07 2.13
N LEU A 78 -5.16 -10.39 3.22
CA LEU A 78 -5.65 -9.01 3.20
C LEU A 78 -4.64 -8.05 2.56
N LEU A 79 -3.37 -8.17 2.93
CA LEU A 79 -2.32 -7.31 2.37
C LEU A 79 -2.05 -7.62 0.90
N THR A 80 -2.13 -8.88 0.48
CA THR A 80 -1.99 -9.25 -0.93
C THR A 80 -3.10 -8.60 -1.77
N ASP A 81 -4.32 -8.61 -1.29
CA ASP A 81 -5.43 -7.92 -1.95
C ASP A 81 -5.19 -6.41 -2.03
N GLY A 82 -4.71 -5.82 -0.95
CA GLY A 82 -4.36 -4.40 -0.91
C GLY A 82 -3.27 -4.03 -1.92
N CYS A 83 -2.23 -4.86 -2.02
CA CYS A 83 -1.16 -4.68 -3.01
C CYS A 83 -1.72 -4.74 -4.43
N GLY A 84 -2.58 -5.71 -4.72
CA GLY A 84 -3.23 -5.84 -6.03
C GLY A 84 -4.04 -4.61 -6.39
N MET A 85 -4.79 -4.06 -5.46
CA MET A 85 -5.57 -2.84 -5.66
C MET A 85 -4.68 -1.63 -5.95
N GLY A 86 -3.60 -1.48 -5.19
CA GLY A 86 -2.62 -0.40 -5.39
C GLY A 86 -1.94 -0.48 -6.75
N ILE A 87 -1.48 -1.66 -7.14
CA ILE A 87 -0.87 -1.89 -8.46
C ILE A 87 -1.84 -1.54 -9.57
N LYS A 88 -3.08 -2.00 -9.46
CA LYS A 88 -4.12 -1.74 -10.45
C LYS A 88 -4.41 -0.25 -10.59
N SER A 89 -4.58 0.45 -9.49
CA SER A 89 -4.87 1.89 -9.48
C SER A 89 -3.75 2.71 -10.11
N LEU A 90 -2.50 2.42 -9.74
CA LEU A 90 -1.34 3.13 -10.26
C LEU A 90 -1.06 2.79 -11.73
N SER A 91 -1.29 1.55 -12.13
CA SER A 91 -1.16 1.14 -13.53
C SER A 91 -2.17 1.87 -14.41
N LYS A 92 -3.41 2.00 -13.94
CA LYS A 92 -4.43 2.81 -14.63
C LYS A 92 -4.01 4.27 -14.76
N TYR A 93 -3.48 4.84 -13.68
CA TYR A 93 -2.96 6.22 -13.68
C TYR A 93 -1.89 6.40 -14.76
N LEU A 94 -0.91 5.51 -14.81
CA LEU A 94 0.16 5.57 -15.82
C LEU A 94 -0.37 5.47 -17.25
N ASN A 95 -1.40 4.67 -17.47
CA ASN A 95 -2.02 4.49 -18.77
C ASN A 95 -2.90 5.68 -19.18
N GLN A 96 -3.62 6.27 -18.22
CA GLN A 96 -4.53 7.39 -18.47
C GLN A 96 -3.82 8.73 -18.63
N TYR A 97 -2.65 8.88 -18.02
CA TYR A 97 -1.91 10.13 -18.00
C TYR A 97 -0.49 9.97 -18.55
N PRO A 98 -0.35 9.60 -19.84
CA PRO A 98 0.99 9.43 -20.45
C PRO A 98 1.78 10.73 -20.52
N ALA A 99 1.09 11.87 -20.49
CA ALA A 99 1.70 13.20 -20.51
C ALA A 99 1.99 13.74 -19.09
N ALA A 100 1.70 12.99 -18.04
CA ALA A 100 2.06 13.39 -16.67
C ALA A 100 3.57 13.56 -16.54
N GLU A 101 4.01 14.42 -15.61
CA GLU A 101 5.43 14.67 -15.41
C GLU A 101 6.19 13.38 -15.09
N GLU A 102 7.40 13.27 -15.61
CA GLU A 102 8.21 12.07 -15.49
C GLU A 102 8.50 11.72 -14.02
N GLU A 103 8.65 12.73 -13.17
CA GLU A 103 8.85 12.53 -11.73
C GLU A 103 7.66 11.79 -11.10
N ALA A 104 6.43 12.21 -11.44
CA ALA A 104 5.21 11.57 -10.94
C ALA A 104 5.08 10.14 -11.47
N ARG A 105 5.39 9.93 -12.73
CA ARG A 105 5.36 8.61 -13.36
C ARG A 105 6.41 7.68 -12.75
N HIS A 106 7.61 8.20 -12.52
CA HIS A 106 8.70 7.45 -11.88
C HIS A 106 8.32 7.02 -10.47
N LEU A 107 7.73 7.93 -9.69
CA LEU A 107 7.27 7.62 -8.33
C LEU A 107 6.17 6.55 -8.35
N ALA A 108 5.21 6.65 -9.27
CA ALA A 108 4.16 5.64 -9.42
C ALA A 108 4.75 4.25 -9.73
N ARG A 109 5.75 4.17 -10.60
CA ARG A 109 6.44 2.90 -10.90
C ARG A 109 7.18 2.34 -9.69
N ARG A 110 7.79 3.20 -8.88
CA ARG A 110 8.48 2.79 -7.65
C ARG A 110 7.49 2.23 -6.62
N ILE A 111 6.34 2.85 -6.48
CA ILE A 111 5.28 2.35 -5.59
C ILE A 111 4.77 1.00 -6.09
N ILE A 112 4.52 0.85 -7.38
CA ILE A 112 4.12 -0.44 -7.98
C ILE A 112 5.18 -1.51 -7.67
N GLY A 113 6.45 -1.20 -7.85
CA GLY A 113 7.54 -2.13 -7.54
C GLY A 113 7.56 -2.56 -6.08
N ALA A 114 7.34 -1.63 -5.15
CA ALA A 114 7.27 -1.93 -3.72
C ALA A 114 6.07 -2.84 -3.39
N GLU A 115 4.92 -2.59 -4.01
CA GLU A 115 3.72 -3.42 -3.82
C GLU A 115 3.90 -4.82 -4.40
N GLU A 116 4.51 -4.94 -5.57
CA GLU A 116 4.84 -6.24 -6.18
C GLU A 116 5.81 -7.04 -5.31
N GLU A 117 6.83 -6.40 -4.79
CA GLU A 117 7.79 -7.04 -3.89
C GLU A 117 7.10 -7.54 -2.62
N LEU A 118 6.27 -6.72 -2.01
CA LEU A 118 5.53 -7.11 -0.81
C LEU A 118 4.60 -8.29 -1.10
N ALA A 119 3.83 -8.23 -2.17
CA ALA A 119 2.95 -9.34 -2.56
C ALA A 119 3.73 -10.65 -2.75
N CYS A 120 4.90 -10.57 -3.35
CA CYS A 120 5.77 -11.71 -3.55
C CYS A 120 6.25 -12.30 -2.20
N ARG A 121 6.65 -11.45 -1.27
CA ARG A 121 7.11 -11.87 0.06
C ARG A 121 5.98 -12.41 0.95
N LEU A 122 4.74 -12.03 0.68
CA LEU A 122 3.57 -12.51 1.41
C LEU A 122 3.14 -13.92 1.00
N ARG A 123 3.49 -14.37 -0.19
CA ARG A 123 3.07 -15.68 -0.73
C ARG A 123 3.34 -16.87 0.21
N PRO A 124 4.51 -16.97 0.86
CA PRO A 124 4.75 -18.11 1.76
C PRO A 124 3.82 -18.19 2.97
N TYR A 125 3.14 -17.10 3.28
CA TYR A 125 2.26 -17.01 4.45
C TYR A 125 0.78 -17.21 4.11
N LEU A 126 0.44 -17.22 2.84
CA LEU A 126 -0.93 -17.43 2.38
C LEU A 126 -1.49 -18.82 2.72
#